data_a3be5eca0bce2a131db5f11c43a65d41
#
_entry.id   a3be5eca0bce2a131db5f11c43a65d41
#
_cell.length_a   1.000
_cell.length_b   1.000
_cell.length_c   1.000
_cell.angle_alpha   90.00
_cell.angle_beta   90.00
_cell.angle_gamma   90.00
#
_symmetry.space_group_name_H-M   'P 1'
#
loop_
_entity.id
_entity.type
_entity.pdbx_description
1 polymer ?
#
loop_
_entity_poly.entity_id
_entity_poly.type
_entity_poly.pdbx_seq_one_letter_code
_entity_poly.pdbx_strand_id
1 'polypeptide(L)'
;MTENPDQKEKLINNMELLPNMVNEAIRLISPVIYMRRTTTEETQVGEQKIGPQEKVVLYYGAANRDPDIFTNPDKFDIERENAKKHLAFGYGRHLCLGKHMANMQLAEVYKQILERFPDMHQSDEWKVVPNNFTHSISEMPVTFKPE
;
A
#
# COMPACT_ATOMS: atom_id res chain seq x y z
N MET A 1 -11.75 1.63 3.02
CA MET A 1 -13.10 1.10 2.79
C MET A 1 -14.20 2.07 3.21
N THR A 2 -14.15 2.69 4.38
CA THR A 2 -15.12 3.73 4.77
C THR A 2 -15.17 4.91 3.80
N GLU A 3 -14.01 5.41 3.37
CA GLU A 3 -13.88 6.50 2.40
C GLU A 3 -14.23 6.10 0.95
N ASN A 4 -14.35 4.80 0.67
CA ASN A 4 -14.63 4.25 -0.65
C ASN A 4 -15.74 3.19 -0.54
N PRO A 5 -16.98 3.58 -0.24
CA PRO A 5 -18.08 2.65 0.00
C PRO A 5 -18.46 1.84 -1.25
N ASP A 6 -18.31 2.40 -2.43
CA ASP A 6 -18.51 1.73 -3.71
C ASP A 6 -17.52 0.57 -3.90
N GLN A 7 -16.26 0.75 -3.51
CA GLN A 7 -15.24 -0.29 -3.57
C GLN A 7 -15.48 -1.37 -2.51
N LYS A 8 -15.98 -0.99 -1.34
CA LYS A 8 -16.39 -1.94 -0.30
C LYS A 8 -17.54 -2.82 -0.77
N GLU A 9 -18.57 -2.23 -1.38
CA GLU A 9 -19.72 -2.95 -1.92
C GLU A 9 -19.30 -3.94 -3.04
N LYS A 10 -18.44 -3.52 -3.97
CA LYS A 10 -17.87 -4.40 -4.99
C LYS A 10 -17.15 -5.59 -4.36
N LEU A 11 -16.34 -5.35 -3.32
CA LEU A 11 -15.60 -6.40 -2.66
C LEU A 11 -16.51 -7.40 -1.94
N ILE A 12 -17.55 -6.91 -1.24
CA ILE A 12 -18.55 -7.79 -0.58
C ILE A 12 -19.26 -8.67 -1.62
N ASN A 13 -19.60 -8.11 -2.79
CA ASN A 13 -20.27 -8.83 -3.85
C ASN A 13 -19.35 -9.79 -4.64
N ASN A 14 -18.04 -9.55 -4.59
CA ASN A 14 -17.04 -10.41 -5.25
C ASN A 14 -15.74 -10.49 -4.43
N MET A 15 -15.67 -11.45 -3.52
CA MET A 15 -14.51 -11.68 -2.66
C MET A 15 -13.26 -12.17 -3.41
N GLU A 16 -13.38 -12.56 -4.69
CA GLU A 16 -12.21 -12.90 -5.52
C GLU A 16 -11.31 -11.68 -5.79
N LEU A 17 -11.85 -10.47 -5.65
CA LEU A 17 -11.09 -9.22 -5.74
C LEU A 17 -10.19 -8.94 -4.54
N LEU A 18 -10.34 -9.69 -3.45
CA LEU A 18 -9.65 -9.45 -2.17
C LEU A 18 -8.12 -9.42 -2.30
N PRO A 19 -7.45 -10.34 -3.00
CA PRO A 19 -5.99 -10.26 -3.18
C PRO A 19 -5.55 -9.02 -3.97
N ASN A 20 -6.36 -8.56 -4.92
CA ASN A 20 -6.06 -7.35 -5.68
C ASN A 20 -6.31 -6.09 -4.86
N MET A 21 -7.39 -6.07 -4.09
CA MET A 21 -7.68 -5.00 -3.12
C MET A 21 -6.52 -4.81 -2.15
N VAL A 22 -5.94 -5.89 -1.61
CA VAL A 22 -4.78 -5.82 -0.71
C VAL A 22 -3.57 -5.17 -1.40
N ASN A 23 -3.27 -5.57 -2.64
CA ASN A 23 -2.18 -4.95 -3.40
C ASN A 23 -2.44 -3.46 -3.66
N GLU A 24 -3.66 -3.09 -4.02
CA GLU A 24 -4.05 -1.70 -4.26
C GLU A 24 -3.99 -0.85 -2.98
N ALA A 25 -4.44 -1.38 -1.86
CA ALA A 25 -4.32 -0.72 -0.56
C ALA A 25 -2.85 -0.48 -0.18
N ILE A 26 -2.00 -1.49 -0.35
CA ILE A 26 -0.56 -1.38 -0.08
C ILE A 26 0.10 -0.39 -1.05
N ARG A 27 -0.29 -0.37 -2.33
CA ARG A 27 0.18 0.60 -3.31
C ARG A 27 -0.12 2.03 -2.85
N LEU A 28 -1.38 2.29 -2.54
CA LEU A 28 -1.85 3.64 -2.23
C LEU A 28 -1.30 4.16 -0.90
N ILE A 29 -1.25 3.31 0.13
CA ILE A 29 -0.75 3.70 1.46
C ILE A 29 0.78 3.79 1.48
N SER A 30 1.48 2.88 0.78
CA SER A 30 2.95 2.80 0.81
C SER A 30 3.49 2.88 2.25
N PRO A 31 3.29 1.84 3.09
CA PRO A 31 3.55 1.92 4.53
C PRO A 31 4.97 2.33 4.90
N VAL A 32 5.96 1.93 4.11
CA VAL A 32 7.34 2.43 4.20
C VAL A 32 7.47 3.59 3.22
N ILE A 33 7.86 4.77 3.74
CA ILE A 33 7.91 6.00 2.94
C ILE A 33 9.07 5.95 1.94
N TYR A 34 10.26 5.56 2.41
CA TYR A 34 11.45 5.48 1.56
C TYR A 34 12.46 4.45 2.05
N MET A 35 13.35 4.06 1.16
CA MET A 35 14.57 3.32 1.47
C MET A 35 15.77 3.99 0.82
N ARG A 36 16.95 3.86 1.45
CA ARG A 36 18.20 4.40 0.95
C ARG A 36 19.09 3.31 0.38
N ARG A 37 19.83 3.66 -0.66
CA ARG A 37 20.96 2.89 -1.21
C ARG A 37 22.22 3.74 -1.20
N THR A 38 23.35 3.09 -1.25
CA THR A 38 24.65 3.74 -1.50
C THR A 38 25.23 3.08 -2.75
N THR A 39 25.61 3.90 -3.71
CA THR A 39 26.22 3.43 -4.94
C THR A 39 27.61 2.84 -4.66
N THR A 40 27.95 1.74 -5.29
CA THR A 40 29.29 1.11 -5.19
C THR A 40 30.21 1.60 -6.31
N GLU A 41 29.65 2.02 -7.41
CA GLU A 41 30.32 2.50 -8.62
C GLU A 41 29.51 3.64 -9.26
N GLU A 42 30.10 4.33 -10.24
CA GLU A 42 29.38 5.32 -11.03
C GLU A 42 28.18 4.65 -11.73
N THR A 43 27.04 5.29 -11.67
CA THR A 43 25.80 4.84 -12.29
C THR A 43 24.99 6.01 -12.83
N GLN A 44 23.88 5.74 -13.50
CA GLN A 44 23.00 6.74 -14.06
C GLN A 44 21.54 6.38 -13.82
N VAL A 45 20.74 7.38 -13.43
CA VAL A 45 19.27 7.25 -13.31
C VAL A 45 18.64 8.35 -14.15
N GLY A 46 17.91 7.96 -15.21
CA GLY A 46 17.48 8.92 -16.22
C GLY A 46 18.70 9.61 -16.86
N GLU A 47 18.72 10.95 -16.85
CA GLU A 47 19.85 11.75 -17.34
C GLU A 47 20.87 12.11 -16.24
N GLN A 48 20.56 11.78 -14.99
CA GLN A 48 21.40 12.13 -13.84
C GLN A 48 22.50 11.11 -13.62
N LYS A 49 23.77 11.55 -13.70
CA LYS A 49 24.93 10.77 -13.28
C LYS A 49 25.08 10.81 -11.77
N ILE A 50 25.40 9.67 -11.18
CA ILE A 50 25.56 9.46 -9.75
C ILE A 50 26.94 8.83 -9.54
N GLY A 51 27.78 9.49 -8.76
CA GLY A 51 29.12 8.99 -8.45
C GLY A 51 29.12 7.79 -7.48
N PRO A 52 30.27 7.15 -7.27
CA PRO A 52 30.41 6.10 -6.26
C PRO A 52 30.28 6.70 -4.84
N GLN A 53 29.79 5.88 -3.90
CA GLN A 53 29.55 6.24 -2.49
C GLN A 53 28.50 7.34 -2.27
N GLU A 54 27.71 7.67 -3.28
CA GLU A 54 26.60 8.59 -3.14
C GLU A 54 25.34 7.89 -2.59
N LYS A 55 24.51 8.68 -1.91
CA LYS A 55 23.27 8.20 -1.28
C LYS A 55 22.08 8.46 -2.20
N VAL A 56 21.39 7.40 -2.58
CA VAL A 56 20.17 7.45 -3.38
C VAL A 56 18.98 7.07 -2.52
N VAL A 57 17.95 7.91 -2.49
CA VAL A 57 16.72 7.66 -1.75
C VAL A 57 15.62 7.26 -2.71
N LEU A 58 14.97 6.15 -2.43
CA LEU A 58 13.88 5.58 -3.20
C LEU A 58 12.55 5.88 -2.47
N TYR A 59 11.80 6.87 -2.95
CA TYR A 59 10.49 7.21 -2.40
C TYR A 59 9.40 6.31 -2.96
N TYR A 60 8.96 5.33 -2.19
CA TYR A 60 7.96 4.35 -2.63
C TYR A 60 6.59 4.96 -2.89
N GLY A 61 6.16 5.90 -2.06
CA GLY A 61 4.89 6.60 -2.25
C GLY A 61 4.81 7.36 -3.58
N ALA A 62 5.92 8.00 -3.99
CA ALA A 62 6.01 8.67 -5.28
C ALA A 62 5.98 7.66 -6.44
N ALA A 63 6.82 6.62 -6.38
CA ALA A 63 6.86 5.57 -7.40
C ALA A 63 5.50 4.84 -7.56
N ASN A 64 4.78 4.65 -6.46
CA ASN A 64 3.47 4.00 -6.47
C ASN A 64 2.33 4.92 -6.94
N ARG A 65 2.63 6.19 -7.18
CA ARG A 65 1.73 7.19 -7.77
C ARG A 65 2.21 7.74 -9.10
N ASP A 66 3.18 7.08 -9.71
CA ASP A 66 3.68 7.45 -11.03
C ASP A 66 2.55 7.31 -12.08
N PRO A 67 2.11 8.42 -12.73
CA PRO A 67 1.02 8.37 -13.70
C PRO A 67 1.38 7.62 -14.99
N ASP A 68 2.67 7.47 -15.30
CA ASP A 68 3.13 6.68 -16.45
C ASP A 68 2.93 5.17 -16.21
N ILE A 69 2.81 4.77 -14.96
CA ILE A 69 2.59 3.38 -14.55
C ILE A 69 1.14 3.15 -14.10
N PHE A 70 0.58 4.07 -13.30
CA PHE A 70 -0.73 3.91 -12.68
C PHE A 70 -1.70 5.00 -13.15
N THR A 71 -2.63 4.67 -14.01
CA THR A 71 -3.70 5.60 -14.43
C THR A 71 -4.53 6.02 -13.22
N ASN A 72 -4.81 7.34 -13.08
CA ASN A 72 -5.48 7.90 -11.91
C ASN A 72 -4.86 7.40 -10.59
N PRO A 73 -3.58 7.70 -10.33
CA PRO A 73 -2.79 7.03 -9.30
C PRO A 73 -3.29 7.26 -7.87
N ASP A 74 -4.01 8.34 -7.61
CA ASP A 74 -4.58 8.67 -6.30
C ASP A 74 -5.95 8.02 -6.04
N LYS A 75 -6.56 7.43 -7.08
CA LYS A 75 -7.82 6.71 -6.92
C LYS A 75 -7.57 5.32 -6.35
N PHE A 76 -8.29 4.97 -5.29
CA PHE A 76 -8.38 3.60 -4.80
C PHE A 76 -9.30 2.79 -5.72
N ASP A 77 -8.76 1.76 -6.36
CA ASP A 77 -9.47 0.95 -7.34
C ASP A 77 -9.08 -0.53 -7.16
N ILE A 78 -9.99 -1.29 -6.55
CA ILE A 78 -9.75 -2.70 -6.24
C ILE A 78 -9.71 -3.61 -7.49
N GLU A 79 -10.12 -3.08 -8.65
CA GLU A 79 -10.06 -3.77 -9.94
C GLU A 79 -8.86 -3.33 -10.78
N ARG A 80 -7.97 -2.49 -10.25
CA ARG A 80 -6.78 -2.02 -10.95
C ARG A 80 -5.91 -3.20 -11.43
N GLU A 81 -5.79 -3.37 -12.75
CA GLU A 81 -5.07 -4.51 -13.35
C GLU A 81 -3.61 -4.61 -12.93
N ASN A 82 -2.95 -3.48 -12.77
CA ASN A 82 -1.53 -3.40 -12.46
C ASN A 82 -1.21 -3.09 -10.99
N ALA A 83 -2.17 -3.24 -10.07
CA ALA A 83 -1.94 -3.02 -8.64
C ALA A 83 -0.68 -3.73 -8.10
N LYS A 84 -0.42 -4.96 -8.56
CA LYS A 84 0.75 -5.77 -8.18
C LYS A 84 2.12 -5.18 -8.57
N LYS A 85 2.16 -4.17 -9.46
CA LYS A 85 3.41 -3.51 -9.88
C LYS A 85 3.94 -2.51 -8.87
N HIS A 86 3.24 -2.30 -7.75
CA HIS A 86 3.70 -1.38 -6.71
C HIS A 86 5.07 -1.77 -6.12
N LEU A 87 5.82 -0.78 -5.69
CA LEU A 87 7.15 -0.94 -5.09
C LEU A 87 7.15 -0.86 -3.54
N ALA A 88 5.99 -0.90 -2.89
CA ALA A 88 5.89 -0.77 -1.43
C ALA A 88 6.66 -1.85 -0.64
N PHE A 89 6.92 -3.00 -1.24
CA PHE A 89 7.78 -4.05 -0.69
C PHE A 89 9.24 -3.98 -1.17
N GLY A 90 9.62 -2.93 -1.90
CA GLY A 90 10.91 -2.83 -2.54
C GLY A 90 11.02 -3.70 -3.81
N TYR A 91 12.26 -3.83 -4.30
CA TYR A 91 12.56 -4.58 -5.52
C TYR A 91 13.96 -5.20 -5.47
N GLY A 92 14.18 -6.26 -6.25
CA GLY A 92 15.49 -6.91 -6.43
C GLY A 92 15.94 -7.66 -5.17
N ARG A 93 17.25 -7.61 -4.87
CA ARG A 93 17.87 -8.37 -3.76
C ARG A 93 17.34 -8.01 -2.37
N HIS A 94 16.75 -6.85 -2.23
CA HIS A 94 16.17 -6.34 -0.98
C HIS A 94 14.64 -6.34 -1.01
N LEU A 95 14.02 -7.14 -1.88
CA LEU A 95 12.58 -7.38 -1.81
C LEU A 95 12.20 -7.89 -0.42
N CYS A 96 11.12 -7.34 0.14
CA CYS A 96 10.64 -7.71 1.47
C CYS A 96 10.43 -9.23 1.57
N LEU A 97 11.13 -9.86 2.51
CA LEU A 97 11.02 -11.30 2.78
C LEU A 97 9.59 -11.70 3.20
N GLY A 98 8.94 -10.82 3.96
CA GLY A 98 7.58 -11.04 4.48
C GLY A 98 6.44 -10.72 3.50
N LYS A 99 6.72 -10.33 2.25
CA LYS A 99 5.71 -9.91 1.27
C LYS A 99 4.55 -10.89 1.14
N HIS A 100 4.84 -12.17 1.00
CA HIS A 100 3.80 -13.19 0.82
C HIS A 100 2.96 -13.38 2.07
N MET A 101 3.60 -13.40 3.24
CA MET A 101 2.92 -13.50 4.52
C MET A 101 2.03 -12.28 4.77
N ALA A 102 2.54 -11.07 4.55
CA ALA A 102 1.77 -9.84 4.70
C ALA A 102 0.51 -9.83 3.82
N ASN A 103 0.65 -10.17 2.54
CA ASN A 103 -0.50 -10.24 1.62
C ASN A 103 -1.53 -11.29 2.07
N MET A 104 -1.07 -12.46 2.51
CA MET A 104 -1.96 -13.52 3.01
C MET A 104 -2.69 -13.10 4.28
N GLN A 105 -1.96 -12.53 5.25
CA GLN A 105 -2.55 -12.06 6.51
C GLN A 105 -3.57 -10.94 6.28
N LEU A 106 -3.23 -9.94 5.44
CA LEU A 106 -4.14 -8.85 5.13
C LEU A 106 -5.40 -9.36 4.43
N ALA A 107 -5.26 -10.26 3.45
CA ALA A 107 -6.40 -10.84 2.78
C ALA A 107 -7.31 -11.58 3.78
N GLU A 108 -6.75 -12.44 4.63
CA GLU A 108 -7.54 -13.19 5.61
C GLU A 108 -8.21 -12.27 6.64
N VAL A 109 -7.50 -11.27 7.17
CA VAL A 109 -8.06 -10.31 8.12
C VAL A 109 -9.23 -9.53 7.50
N TYR A 110 -9.06 -9.00 6.27
CA TYR A 110 -10.14 -8.28 5.60
C TYR A 110 -11.33 -9.18 5.29
N LYS A 111 -11.09 -10.43 4.89
CA LYS A 111 -12.14 -11.42 4.68
C LYS A 111 -12.97 -11.61 5.95
N GLN A 112 -12.31 -11.91 7.07
CA GLN A 112 -12.98 -12.12 8.37
C GLN A 112 -13.76 -10.88 8.84
N ILE A 113 -13.20 -9.68 8.62
CA ILE A 113 -13.89 -8.44 8.97
C ILE A 113 -15.15 -8.27 8.11
N LEU A 114 -15.08 -8.46 6.81
CA LEU A 114 -16.21 -8.24 5.93
C LEU A 114 -17.31 -9.30 6.09
N GLU A 115 -16.94 -10.55 6.41
CA GLU A 115 -17.89 -11.63 6.67
C GLU A 115 -18.63 -11.45 8.00
N ARG A 116 -17.93 -10.99 9.06
CA ARG A 116 -18.51 -10.86 10.41
C ARG A 116 -19.10 -9.49 10.68
N PHE A 117 -18.51 -8.45 10.13
CA PHE A 117 -18.85 -7.06 10.38
C PHE A 117 -18.98 -6.27 9.07
N PRO A 118 -19.91 -6.64 8.19
CA PRO A 118 -20.04 -6.01 6.86
C PRO A 118 -20.38 -4.52 6.96
N ASP A 119 -21.00 -4.09 8.05
CA ASP A 119 -21.35 -2.69 8.34
C ASP A 119 -20.23 -1.90 9.04
N MET A 120 -19.12 -2.56 9.41
CA MET A 120 -18.01 -1.87 10.08
C MET A 120 -17.54 -0.66 9.28
N HIS A 121 -17.44 0.46 9.94
CA HIS A 121 -16.93 1.71 9.38
C HIS A 121 -16.16 2.50 10.43
N GLN A 122 -15.29 3.38 9.96
CA GLN A 122 -14.59 4.34 10.80
C GLN A 122 -15.60 5.33 11.38
N SER A 123 -15.59 5.51 12.69
CA SER A 123 -16.55 6.36 13.41
C SER A 123 -16.02 7.74 13.78
N ASP A 124 -14.70 7.92 13.78
CA ASP A 124 -14.05 9.18 14.13
C ASP A 124 -12.71 9.30 13.40
N GLU A 125 -12.04 10.44 13.50
CA GLU A 125 -10.72 10.65 12.91
C GLU A 125 -9.69 9.65 13.47
N TRP A 126 -8.89 9.10 12.57
CA TRP A 126 -7.77 8.25 12.95
C TRP A 126 -6.55 9.09 13.32
N LYS A 127 -5.72 8.57 14.23
CA LYS A 127 -4.50 9.26 14.68
C LYS A 127 -3.26 8.58 14.12
N VAL A 128 -2.33 9.39 13.65
CA VAL A 128 -1.03 8.94 13.16
C VAL A 128 0.04 9.03 14.23
N VAL A 129 1.02 8.13 14.15
CA VAL A 129 2.28 8.28 14.87
C VAL A 129 3.19 9.21 14.06
N PRO A 130 3.61 10.38 14.58
CA PRO A 130 4.57 11.23 13.91
C PRO A 130 5.87 10.46 13.63
N ASN A 131 6.14 10.17 12.36
CA ASN A 131 7.25 9.35 11.91
C ASN A 131 7.62 9.71 10.48
N ASN A 132 8.91 9.81 10.18
CA ASN A 132 9.40 10.13 8.85
C ASN A 132 9.81 8.90 8.02
N PHE A 133 9.65 7.69 8.56
CA PHE A 133 10.06 6.45 7.90
C PHE A 133 8.88 5.55 7.51
N THR A 134 7.84 5.49 8.36
CA THR A 134 6.65 4.68 8.12
C THR A 134 5.36 5.48 8.30
N HIS A 135 4.34 5.15 7.50
CA HIS A 135 2.96 5.56 7.77
C HIS A 135 2.37 4.64 8.83
N SER A 136 2.31 5.10 10.05
CA SER A 136 1.81 4.32 11.20
C SER A 136 0.59 4.98 11.81
N ILE A 137 -0.41 4.18 12.15
CA ILE A 137 -1.65 4.60 12.81
C ILE A 137 -1.57 4.17 14.28
N SER A 138 -1.85 5.08 15.21
CA SER A 138 -1.93 4.78 16.63
C SER A 138 -3.33 4.41 17.09
N GLU A 139 -4.34 5.03 16.50
CA GLU A 139 -5.75 4.80 16.82
C GLU A 139 -6.60 4.92 15.56
N MET A 140 -7.55 4.03 15.40
CA MET A 140 -8.58 4.08 14.35
C MET A 140 -9.91 3.63 14.96
N PRO A 141 -10.73 4.57 15.46
CA PRO A 141 -12.03 4.24 16.01
C PRO A 141 -12.95 3.66 14.94
N VAL A 142 -13.63 2.57 15.27
CA VAL A 142 -14.58 1.93 14.37
C VAL A 142 -15.89 1.63 15.09
N THR A 143 -16.97 1.63 14.35
CA THR A 143 -18.31 1.22 14.80
C THR A 143 -18.81 0.09 13.91
N PHE A 144 -19.48 -0.87 14.51
CA PHE A 144 -20.15 -1.99 13.85
C PHE A 144 -21.34 -2.43 14.69
N LYS A 145 -22.31 -3.12 14.09
CA LYS A 145 -23.41 -3.73 14.84
C LYS A 145 -22.92 -5.05 15.42
N PRO A 146 -23.08 -5.27 16.74
CA PRO A 146 -22.85 -6.60 17.31
C PRO A 146 -23.85 -7.60 16.71
N GLU A 147 -23.41 -8.81 16.50
CA GLU A 147 -24.26 -9.95 16.10
C GLU A 147 -25.33 -10.22 17.18
#